data_17ebaf0c40441167a3775cc3baedfcec
#
_entry.id   17ebaf0c40441167a3775cc3baedfcec
#
_cell.length_a   1.000
_cell.length_b   1.000
_cell.length_c   1.000
_cell.angle_alpha   90.00
_cell.angle_beta   90.00
_cell.angle_gamma   90.00
#
_symmetry.space_group_name_H-M   'P 1'
#
loop_
_entity.id
_entity.type
_entity.pdbx_description
1 polymer ?
#
loop_
_entity_poly.entity_id
_entity_poly.type
_entity_poly.pdbx_seq_one_letter_code
_entity_poly.pdbx_strand_id
1 'polypeptide(L)'
;MPVPAVDHTLDEIMNLAAAHFKVPREKLTPDDDFFKTLGIDSLQALDLLTRLEHHFRIELPDYELQGVSDFRTLANRIQARL
;
A
#
# COMPACT_ATOMS: atom_id res chain seq x y z
N MET A 1 -0.55 -14.77 20.51
CA MET A 1 0.26 -15.08 19.35
C MET A 1 0.61 -13.80 18.60
N PRO A 2 1.89 -13.56 18.32
CA PRO A 2 2.22 -12.32 17.63
C PRO A 2 1.68 -12.32 16.19
N VAL A 3 1.18 -11.18 15.78
CA VAL A 3 0.74 -10.97 14.40
C VAL A 3 1.99 -10.89 13.52
N PRO A 4 2.03 -11.58 12.37
CA PRO A 4 3.15 -11.43 11.46
C PRO A 4 3.38 -9.98 11.10
N ALA A 5 4.63 -9.54 11.02
CA ALA A 5 4.98 -8.15 10.75
C ALA A 5 4.38 -7.67 9.43
N VAL A 6 4.32 -8.55 8.43
CA VAL A 6 3.76 -8.24 7.11
C VAL A 6 2.26 -7.94 7.19
N ASP A 7 1.53 -8.63 8.06
CA ASP A 7 0.10 -8.38 8.24
C ASP A 7 -0.15 -7.03 8.89
N HIS A 8 0.68 -6.65 9.84
CA HIS A 8 0.58 -5.34 10.48
C HIS A 8 0.88 -4.23 9.47
N THR A 9 1.95 -4.38 8.68
CA THR A 9 2.32 -3.45 7.63
C THR A 9 1.20 -3.32 6.61
N LEU A 10 0.63 -4.45 6.19
CA LEU A 10 -0.47 -4.48 5.25
C LEU A 10 -1.67 -3.68 5.76
N ASP A 11 -2.04 -3.88 7.02
CA ASP A 11 -3.17 -3.17 7.62
C ASP A 11 -2.92 -1.66 7.64
N GLU A 12 -1.72 -1.23 8.02
CA GLU A 12 -1.36 0.19 8.03
C GLU A 12 -1.43 0.80 6.63
N ILE A 13 -0.93 0.08 5.62
CA ILE A 13 -0.97 0.56 4.24
C ILE A 13 -2.41 0.74 3.78
N MET A 14 -3.26 -0.23 4.05
CA MET A 14 -4.67 -0.18 3.63
C MET A 14 -5.41 0.94 4.36
N ASN A 15 -5.13 1.15 5.64
CA ASN A 15 -5.72 2.26 6.39
C ASN A 15 -5.29 3.61 5.82
N LEU A 16 -4.01 3.76 5.48
CA LEU A 16 -3.51 4.98 4.88
C LEU A 16 -4.12 5.22 3.50
N ALA A 17 -4.24 4.18 2.69
CA ALA A 17 -4.85 4.28 1.37
C ALA A 17 -6.32 4.70 1.47
N ALA A 18 -7.05 4.10 2.39
CA ALA A 18 -8.46 4.44 2.61
C ALA A 18 -8.61 5.91 2.99
N ALA A 19 -7.76 6.41 3.89
CA ALA A 19 -7.79 7.80 4.30
C ALA A 19 -7.36 8.74 3.18
N HIS A 20 -6.32 8.38 2.45
CA HIS A 20 -5.77 9.22 1.38
C HIS A 20 -6.76 9.40 0.23
N PHE A 21 -7.41 8.33 -0.17
CA PHE A 21 -8.37 8.35 -1.28
C PHE A 21 -9.81 8.54 -0.82
N LYS A 22 -10.03 8.66 0.47
CA LYS A 22 -11.37 8.90 1.06
C LYS A 22 -12.37 7.83 0.67
N VAL A 23 -11.96 6.58 0.81
CA VAL A 23 -12.84 5.43 0.58
C VAL A 23 -13.01 4.64 1.87
N PRO A 24 -14.14 3.94 2.05
CA PRO A 24 -14.32 3.09 3.23
C PRO A 24 -13.26 1.99 3.28
N ARG A 25 -12.68 1.79 4.47
CA ARG A 25 -11.64 0.78 4.66
C ARG A 25 -12.12 -0.62 4.27
N GLU A 26 -13.38 -0.92 4.53
CA GLU A 26 -13.95 -2.24 4.23
C GLU A 26 -14.08 -2.54 2.74
N LYS A 27 -13.93 -1.55 1.88
CA LYS A 27 -13.90 -1.77 0.43
C LYS A 27 -12.54 -2.25 -0.05
N LEU A 28 -11.52 -2.15 0.78
CA LEU A 28 -10.17 -2.54 0.41
C LEU A 28 -9.89 -3.97 0.84
N THR A 29 -9.37 -4.77 -0.08
CA THR A 29 -8.94 -6.13 0.20
C THR A 29 -7.49 -6.29 -0.20
N PRO A 30 -6.72 -7.13 0.52
CA PRO A 30 -5.27 -7.23 0.28
C PRO A 30 -4.90 -7.74 -1.10
N ASP A 31 -5.72 -8.60 -1.67
CA ASP A 31 -5.37 -9.33 -2.89
C ASP A 31 -6.03 -8.77 -4.16
N ASP A 32 -6.92 -7.81 -4.01
CA ASP A 32 -7.58 -7.19 -5.17
C ASP A 32 -6.69 -6.11 -5.78
N ASP A 33 -6.87 -5.91 -7.09
CA ASP A 33 -6.19 -4.85 -7.83
C ASP A 33 -6.67 -3.50 -7.32
N PHE A 34 -5.81 -2.78 -6.60
CA PHE A 34 -6.19 -1.50 -6.00
C PHE A 34 -6.39 -0.40 -7.04
N PHE A 35 -5.81 -0.50 -8.23
CA PHE A 35 -6.09 0.44 -9.30
C PHE A 35 -7.58 0.39 -9.68
N LYS A 36 -8.13 -0.82 -9.74
CA LYS A 36 -9.54 -1.01 -10.06
C LYS A 36 -10.43 -0.67 -8.88
N THR A 37 -10.07 -1.16 -7.70
CA THR A 37 -10.88 -0.95 -6.50
C THR A 37 -10.97 0.52 -6.12
N LEU A 38 -9.86 1.26 -6.24
CA LEU A 38 -9.81 2.68 -5.90
C LEU A 38 -10.13 3.57 -7.09
N GLY A 39 -10.08 3.04 -8.30
CA GLY A 39 -10.30 3.83 -9.51
C GLY A 39 -9.19 4.85 -9.75
N ILE A 40 -7.95 4.50 -9.43
CA ILE A 40 -6.81 5.41 -9.51
C ILE A 40 -5.89 5.06 -10.68
N ASP A 41 -5.07 6.02 -11.08
CA ASP A 41 -4.04 5.82 -12.09
C ASP A 41 -2.65 5.74 -11.44
N SER A 42 -1.63 5.62 -12.29
CA SER A 42 -0.24 5.47 -11.82
C SER A 42 0.26 6.69 -11.06
N LEU A 43 -0.16 7.89 -11.45
CA LEU A 43 0.24 9.12 -10.74
C LEU A 43 -0.32 9.15 -9.33
N GLN A 44 -1.56 8.74 -9.17
CA GLN A 44 -2.20 8.68 -7.86
C GLN A 44 -1.56 7.59 -7.01
N ALA A 45 -1.17 6.48 -7.62
CA ALA A 45 -0.46 5.42 -6.91
C ALA A 45 0.91 5.91 -6.42
N LEU A 46 1.63 6.69 -7.23
CA LEU A 46 2.90 7.28 -6.81
C LEU A 46 2.73 8.26 -5.65
N ASP A 47 1.61 9.00 -5.65
CA ASP A 47 1.29 9.91 -4.56
C ASP A 47 1.09 9.14 -3.25
N LEU A 48 0.36 8.03 -3.31
CA LEU A 48 0.22 7.16 -2.16
C LEU A 48 1.58 6.60 -1.72
N LEU A 49 2.41 6.19 -2.67
CA LEU A 49 3.73 5.66 -2.36
C LEU A 49 4.56 6.68 -1.60
N THR A 50 4.54 7.94 -2.02
CA THR A 50 5.26 9.01 -1.33
C THR A 50 4.80 9.13 0.12
N ARG A 51 3.50 9.05 0.34
CA ARG A 51 2.96 9.11 1.70
C ARG A 51 3.40 7.91 2.53
N LEU A 52 3.44 6.73 1.93
CA LEU A 52 3.90 5.53 2.61
C LEU A 52 5.38 5.61 2.97
N GLU A 53 6.20 6.16 2.07
CA GLU A 53 7.62 6.39 2.35
C GLU A 53 7.82 7.27 3.59
N HIS A 54 7.04 8.33 3.68
CA HIS A 54 7.10 9.22 4.84
C HIS A 54 6.61 8.51 6.11
N HIS A 55 5.54 7.77 6.02
CA HIS A 55 4.96 7.08 7.17
C HIS A 55 5.91 6.03 7.74
N PHE A 56 6.52 5.24 6.87
CA PHE A 56 7.41 4.15 7.29
C PHE A 56 8.87 4.59 7.37
N ARG A 57 9.19 5.81 6.94
CA ARG A 57 10.56 6.36 6.93
C ARG A 57 11.51 5.50 6.13
N ILE A 58 11.08 5.14 4.93
CA ILE A 58 11.85 4.32 3.99
C ILE A 58 11.88 5.02 2.63
N GLU A 59 12.76 4.55 1.76
CA GLU A 59 12.79 4.98 0.37
C GLU A 59 12.34 3.83 -0.52
N LEU A 60 11.37 4.11 -1.41
CA LEU A 60 10.88 3.14 -2.38
C LEU A 60 11.04 3.76 -3.77
N PRO A 61 12.04 3.33 -4.54
CA PRO A 61 12.18 3.81 -5.93
C PRO A 61 10.97 3.42 -6.76
N ASP A 62 10.68 4.21 -7.79
CA ASP A 62 9.52 4.00 -8.65
C ASP A 62 9.49 2.59 -9.23
N TYR A 63 10.65 2.01 -9.54
CA TYR A 63 10.70 0.67 -10.12
C TYR A 63 10.17 -0.40 -9.17
N GLU A 64 10.14 -0.14 -7.87
CA GLU A 64 9.57 -1.07 -6.89
C GLU A 64 8.06 -1.23 -7.07
N LEU A 65 7.42 -0.27 -7.74
CA LEU A 65 5.99 -0.37 -8.03
C LEU A 65 5.68 -1.14 -9.31
N GLN A 66 6.69 -1.45 -10.11
CA GLN A 66 6.45 -2.19 -11.34
C GLN A 66 5.95 -3.59 -11.01
N GLY A 67 4.81 -3.95 -11.61
CA GLY A 67 4.17 -5.22 -11.36
C GLY A 67 3.38 -5.31 -10.06
N VAL A 68 3.35 -4.23 -9.27
CA VAL A 68 2.58 -4.21 -8.02
C VAL A 68 1.20 -3.65 -8.31
N SER A 69 0.17 -4.43 -8.03
CA SER A 69 -1.22 -3.99 -8.21
C SER A 69 -2.10 -4.29 -7.01
N ASP A 70 -1.58 -4.97 -5.99
CA ASP A 70 -2.32 -5.32 -4.79
C ASP A 70 -1.55 -4.90 -3.54
N PHE A 71 -2.30 -4.71 -2.46
CA PHE A 71 -1.70 -4.25 -1.22
C PHE A 71 -0.78 -5.27 -0.58
N ARG A 72 -1.06 -6.56 -0.75
CA ARG A 72 -0.22 -7.61 -0.18
C ARG A 72 1.18 -7.58 -0.77
N THR A 73 1.29 -7.46 -2.09
CA THR A 73 2.60 -7.35 -2.76
C THR A 73 3.31 -6.07 -2.31
N LEU A 74 2.57 -4.96 -2.23
CA LEU A 74 3.13 -3.70 -1.76
C LEU A 74 3.64 -3.82 -0.33
N ALA A 75 2.89 -4.48 0.54
CA ALA A 75 3.30 -4.70 1.93
C ALA A 75 4.60 -5.50 2.00
N ASN A 76 4.74 -6.52 1.17
CA ASN A 76 5.97 -7.31 1.12
C ASN A 76 7.17 -6.46 0.71
N ARG A 77 6.99 -5.56 -0.28
CA ARG A 77 8.04 -4.67 -0.73
C ARG A 77 8.45 -3.69 0.37
N ILE A 78 7.48 -3.13 1.07
CA ILE A 78 7.74 -2.20 2.17
C ILE A 78 8.40 -2.94 3.33
N GLN A 79 7.89 -4.10 3.69
CA GLN A 79 8.43 -4.89 4.81
C GLN A 79 9.91 -5.24 4.58
N ALA A 80 10.29 -5.49 3.33
CA ALA A 80 11.68 -5.82 3.00
C ALA A 80 12.64 -4.64 3.24
N ARG A 81 12.12 -3.43 3.40
CA ARG A 81 12.91 -2.22 3.62
C ARG A 81 12.83 -1.69 5.04
N LEU A 82 12.05 -2.32 5.88
CA LEU A 82 11.91 -1.91 7.29
C LEU A 82 13.04 -2.42 8.19
#